data_5975c63d265397f21b38189931ca7cb4
#
_entry.id   5975c63d265397f21b38189931ca7cb4
#
_cell.length_a   1.000
_cell.length_b   1.000
_cell.length_c   1.000
_cell.angle_alpha   90.00
_cell.angle_beta   90.00
_cell.angle_gamma   90.00
#
_symmetry.space_group_name_H-M   'P 1'
#
loop_
_entity.id
_entity.type
_entity.pdbx_description
1 polymer ?
#
loop_
_entity_poly.entity_id
_entity_poly.type
_entity_poly.pdbx_seq_one_letter_code
_entity_poly.pdbx_strand_id
1 'polypeptide(L)'
;MLKPNQKSESSKKNQVEKMFDSISFEYDLLNGIMTFNNHKRWKKNILNIAKKLKPKNALDIATGTADIAINLGSIPDCKVTGVDISEKMLNVGREKISKMKLSESVSLETGDAENLNFKDNYFDLVTIGFGVRNFQDLQKGLKESFRILNEKGTLIILETSVPENKIMKLFYSIFTRTYIPLMARLFSKDISAYNYLLNSAEAFPCGQAFGKILKSVGFKKVQINPKLFGSSTIYICLLYTSP
;
A
#
# COMPACT_ATOMS: atom_id res chain seq x y z
N MET A 1 1.63 13.97 13.92
CA MET A 1 1.74 12.89 12.92
C MET A 1 2.97 12.04 13.21
N LEU A 2 2.89 10.71 13.15
CA LEU A 2 4.04 9.83 13.44
C LEU A 2 5.08 9.93 12.31
N LYS A 3 6.36 10.14 12.66
CA LYS A 3 7.51 10.17 11.74
C LYS A 3 8.50 9.05 12.09
N PRO A 4 9.34 8.58 11.17
CA PRO A 4 10.42 7.63 11.48
C PRO A 4 11.32 8.12 12.61
N ASN A 5 11.74 9.38 12.58
CA ASN A 5 12.46 10.02 13.66
C ASN A 5 11.74 11.30 14.12
N GLN A 6 11.15 11.27 15.32
CA GLN A 6 10.40 12.40 15.88
C GLN A 6 11.27 13.63 16.19
N LYS A 7 12.58 13.43 16.43
CA LYS A 7 13.53 14.51 16.77
C LYS A 7 14.09 15.23 15.54
N SER A 8 13.89 14.66 14.34
CA SER A 8 14.39 15.24 13.10
C SER A 8 13.48 16.37 12.59
N GLU A 9 14.07 17.46 12.13
CA GLU A 9 13.36 18.57 11.47
C GLU A 9 12.89 18.23 10.07
N SER A 10 13.45 17.18 9.46
CA SER A 10 13.08 16.71 8.11
C SER A 10 11.59 16.33 8.05
N SER A 11 10.97 16.58 6.90
CA SER A 11 9.57 16.21 6.65
C SER A 11 9.35 14.69 6.81
N LYS A 12 8.13 14.27 7.13
CA LYS A 12 7.78 12.84 7.19
C LYS A 12 8.08 12.16 5.85
N LYS A 13 7.74 12.81 4.73
CA LYS A 13 7.97 12.30 3.38
C LYS A 13 9.46 11.97 3.15
N ASN A 14 10.35 12.92 3.39
CA ASN A 14 11.79 12.71 3.19
C ASN A 14 12.37 11.62 4.11
N GLN A 15 11.85 11.49 5.33
CA GLN A 15 12.26 10.44 6.24
C GLN A 15 11.79 9.07 5.80
N VAL A 16 10.55 8.98 5.29
CA VAL A 16 9.95 7.74 4.77
C VAL A 16 10.69 7.28 3.51
N GLU A 17 10.99 8.19 2.58
CA GLU A 17 11.81 7.90 1.39
C GLU A 17 13.15 7.28 1.79
N LYS A 18 13.94 7.97 2.63
CA LYS A 18 15.26 7.47 3.10
C LYS A 18 15.15 6.13 3.81
N MET A 19 14.12 5.94 4.61
CA MET A 19 13.89 4.70 5.34
C MET A 19 13.61 3.54 4.36
N PHE A 20 12.73 3.72 3.37
CA PHE A 20 12.47 2.68 2.37
C PHE A 20 13.66 2.44 1.47
N ASP A 21 14.44 3.48 1.14
CA ASP A 21 15.72 3.32 0.46
C ASP A 21 16.70 2.43 1.24
N SER A 22 16.75 2.56 2.58
CA SER A 22 17.68 1.78 3.41
C SER A 22 17.34 0.30 3.49
N ILE A 23 16.05 -0.08 3.36
CA ILE A 23 15.58 -1.47 3.50
C ILE A 23 15.16 -2.11 2.16
N SER A 24 15.38 -1.44 1.02
CA SER A 24 14.82 -1.86 -0.27
C SER A 24 15.20 -3.30 -0.69
N PHE A 25 16.43 -3.72 -0.43
CA PHE A 25 16.92 -5.05 -0.82
C PHE A 25 16.35 -6.19 0.03
N GLU A 26 16.20 -5.98 1.34
CA GLU A 26 15.65 -6.99 2.25
C GLU A 26 14.12 -6.91 2.43
N TYR A 27 13.48 -5.90 1.87
CA TYR A 27 12.07 -5.59 2.09
C TYR A 27 11.12 -6.78 1.79
N ASP A 28 11.28 -7.40 0.63
CA ASP A 28 10.41 -8.52 0.23
C ASP A 28 10.64 -9.76 1.10
N LEU A 29 11.90 -10.05 1.47
CA LEU A 29 12.24 -11.16 2.35
C LEU A 29 11.62 -10.96 3.73
N LEU A 30 11.81 -9.79 4.31
CA LEU A 30 11.31 -9.47 5.66
C LEU A 30 9.78 -9.42 5.70
N ASN A 31 9.12 -8.88 4.68
CA ASN A 31 7.67 -8.98 4.57
C ASN A 31 7.20 -10.43 4.50
N GLY A 32 7.94 -11.28 3.80
CA GLY A 32 7.68 -12.73 3.76
C GLY A 32 7.72 -13.36 5.15
N ILE A 33 8.79 -13.11 5.89
CA ILE A 33 9.01 -13.63 7.24
C ILE A 33 7.96 -13.07 8.21
N MET A 34 7.78 -11.74 8.26
CA MET A 34 6.90 -11.06 9.21
C MET A 34 5.41 -11.38 9.01
N THR A 35 5.00 -11.71 7.81
CA THR A 35 3.60 -12.03 7.50
C THR A 35 3.34 -13.51 7.25
N PHE A 36 4.36 -14.38 7.42
CA PHE A 36 4.30 -15.79 7.00
C PHE A 36 3.77 -15.93 5.56
N ASN A 37 4.24 -15.06 4.66
CA ASN A 37 3.79 -14.94 3.27
C ASN A 37 2.29 -14.62 3.06
N ASN A 38 1.54 -14.28 4.10
CA ASN A 38 0.13 -13.88 3.94
C ASN A 38 -0.02 -12.61 3.09
N HIS A 39 0.96 -11.69 3.09
CA HIS A 39 0.96 -10.51 2.22
C HIS A 39 0.79 -10.88 0.74
N LYS A 40 1.38 -11.99 0.26
CA LYS A 40 1.21 -12.49 -1.12
C LYS A 40 -0.24 -12.90 -1.39
N ARG A 41 -0.91 -13.55 -0.42
CA ARG A 41 -2.33 -13.94 -0.53
C ARG A 41 -3.23 -12.70 -0.58
N TRP A 42 -2.93 -11.67 0.22
CA TRP A 42 -3.71 -10.43 0.22
C TRP A 42 -3.53 -9.65 -1.10
N LYS A 43 -2.30 -9.56 -1.63
CA LYS A 43 -2.03 -8.97 -2.95
C LYS A 43 -2.74 -9.77 -4.07
N LYS A 44 -2.79 -11.11 -3.98
CA LYS A 44 -3.57 -11.96 -4.89
C LYS A 44 -5.08 -11.69 -4.79
N ASN A 45 -5.60 -11.37 -3.61
CA ASN A 45 -7.01 -10.97 -3.46
C ASN A 45 -7.30 -9.66 -4.22
N ILE A 46 -6.37 -8.68 -4.19
CA ILE A 46 -6.48 -7.45 -5.01
C ILE A 46 -6.55 -7.83 -6.49
N LEU A 47 -5.65 -8.67 -6.98
CA LEU A 47 -5.67 -9.14 -8.37
C LEU A 47 -7.01 -9.81 -8.73
N ASN A 48 -7.56 -10.66 -7.87
CA ASN A 48 -8.84 -11.32 -8.13
C ASN A 48 -10.02 -10.33 -8.22
N ILE A 49 -9.97 -9.23 -7.46
CA ILE A 49 -10.96 -8.16 -7.56
C ILE A 49 -10.74 -7.40 -8.87
N ALA A 50 -9.49 -7.01 -9.17
CA ALA A 50 -9.12 -6.26 -10.37
C ALA A 50 -9.49 -7.01 -11.67
N LYS A 51 -9.29 -8.33 -11.72
CA LYS A 51 -9.69 -9.17 -12.87
C LYS A 51 -11.17 -9.08 -13.20
N LYS A 52 -12.03 -8.90 -12.20
CA LYS A 52 -13.48 -8.73 -12.41
C LYS A 52 -13.83 -7.35 -12.95
N LEU A 53 -13.02 -6.33 -12.65
CA LEU A 53 -13.18 -4.96 -13.09
C LEU A 53 -12.68 -4.75 -14.52
N LYS A 54 -11.76 -5.61 -15.00
CA LYS A 54 -11.14 -5.55 -16.33
C LYS A 54 -10.60 -4.15 -16.68
N PRO A 55 -9.74 -3.56 -15.81
CA PRO A 55 -9.22 -2.22 -16.05
C PRO A 55 -8.33 -2.21 -17.29
N LYS A 56 -8.39 -1.12 -18.08
CA LYS A 56 -7.46 -0.85 -19.17
C LYS A 56 -6.24 -0.06 -18.68
N ASN A 57 -6.47 0.91 -17.79
CA ASN A 57 -5.42 1.73 -17.19
C ASN A 57 -5.49 1.60 -15.66
N ALA A 58 -4.41 1.10 -15.07
CA ALA A 58 -4.29 0.97 -13.62
C ALA A 58 -3.08 1.74 -13.09
N LEU A 59 -3.24 2.33 -11.90
CA LEU A 59 -2.14 2.95 -11.16
C LEU A 59 -1.95 2.23 -9.82
N ASP A 60 -0.70 1.90 -9.49
CA ASP A 60 -0.32 1.39 -8.17
C ASP A 60 0.49 2.46 -7.43
N ILE A 61 -0.12 3.13 -6.45
CA ILE A 61 0.50 4.22 -5.68
C ILE A 61 1.25 3.63 -4.49
N ALA A 62 2.43 4.17 -4.19
CA ALA A 62 3.38 3.61 -3.23
C ALA A 62 3.68 2.14 -3.57
N THR A 63 4.04 1.91 -4.85
CA THR A 63 4.18 0.58 -5.43
C THR A 63 5.33 -0.22 -4.83
N GLY A 64 6.32 0.44 -4.21
CA GLY A 64 7.50 -0.16 -3.62
C GLY A 64 8.26 -1.02 -4.62
N THR A 65 8.45 -2.30 -4.31
CA THR A 65 9.09 -3.29 -5.18
C THR A 65 8.15 -3.85 -6.26
N ALA A 66 7.04 -3.17 -6.56
CA ALA A 66 6.10 -3.40 -7.65
C ALA A 66 5.28 -4.71 -7.60
N ASP A 67 5.15 -5.37 -6.46
CA ASP A 67 4.43 -6.66 -6.40
C ASP A 67 2.96 -6.57 -6.86
N ILE A 68 2.25 -5.49 -6.51
CA ILE A 68 0.85 -5.30 -6.92
C ILE A 68 0.82 -4.91 -8.39
N ALA A 69 1.66 -3.97 -8.84
CA ALA A 69 1.76 -3.57 -10.23
C ALA A 69 2.06 -4.77 -11.16
N ILE A 70 3.00 -5.64 -10.77
CA ILE A 70 3.33 -6.88 -11.47
C ILE A 70 2.11 -7.82 -11.56
N ASN A 71 1.39 -8.00 -10.45
CA ASN A 71 0.18 -8.81 -10.45
C ASN A 71 -0.88 -8.23 -11.40
N LEU A 72 -1.10 -6.91 -11.39
CA LEU A 72 -2.05 -6.24 -12.28
C LEU A 72 -1.62 -6.33 -13.74
N GLY A 73 -0.32 -6.27 -14.05
CA GLY A 73 0.22 -6.43 -15.39
C GLY A 73 -0.04 -7.81 -16.03
N SER A 74 -0.50 -8.79 -15.24
CA SER A 74 -0.98 -10.09 -15.76
C SER A 74 -2.42 -10.06 -16.26
N ILE A 75 -3.14 -8.96 -16.12
CA ILE A 75 -4.49 -8.78 -16.66
C ILE A 75 -4.37 -8.44 -18.14
N PRO A 76 -5.05 -9.18 -19.05
CA PRO A 76 -5.01 -8.87 -20.47
C PRO A 76 -5.41 -7.41 -20.76
N ASP A 77 -4.71 -6.78 -21.70
CA ASP A 77 -4.96 -5.41 -22.18
C ASP A 77 -4.90 -4.31 -21.08
N CYS A 78 -4.35 -4.62 -19.92
CA CYS A 78 -4.17 -3.65 -18.83
C CYS A 78 -2.78 -3.02 -18.90
N LYS A 79 -2.71 -1.69 -19.01
CA LYS A 79 -1.49 -0.90 -18.80
C LYS A 79 -1.41 -0.46 -17.36
N VAL A 80 -0.29 -0.74 -16.70
CA VAL A 80 -0.09 -0.46 -15.28
C VAL A 80 1.06 0.51 -15.11
N THR A 81 0.82 1.58 -14.39
CA THR A 81 1.88 2.47 -13.90
C THR A 81 2.03 2.27 -12.40
N GLY A 82 3.25 2.06 -11.93
CA GLY A 82 3.56 2.06 -10.50
C GLY A 82 4.31 3.34 -10.13
N VAL A 83 3.90 3.99 -9.05
CA VAL A 83 4.52 5.23 -8.55
C VAL A 83 5.01 5.04 -7.13
N ASP A 84 6.25 5.44 -6.85
CA ASP A 84 6.82 5.47 -5.49
C ASP A 84 7.78 6.64 -5.33
N ILE A 85 7.97 7.11 -4.09
CA ILE A 85 8.96 8.15 -3.78
C ILE A 85 10.39 7.59 -3.68
N SER A 86 10.53 6.28 -3.41
CA SER A 86 11.82 5.60 -3.23
C SER A 86 12.32 5.03 -4.56
N GLU A 87 13.31 5.68 -5.14
CA GLU A 87 13.94 5.20 -6.39
C GLU A 87 14.62 3.83 -6.21
N LYS A 88 15.16 3.53 -5.02
CA LYS A 88 15.76 2.21 -4.75
C LYS A 88 14.74 1.08 -4.72
N MET A 89 13.54 1.34 -4.19
CA MET A 89 12.42 0.39 -4.27
C MET A 89 12.02 0.15 -5.72
N LEU A 90 11.90 1.22 -6.51
CA LEU A 90 11.53 1.13 -7.93
C LEU A 90 12.58 0.35 -8.73
N ASN A 91 13.87 0.48 -8.42
CA ASN A 91 14.93 -0.28 -9.10
C ASN A 91 14.79 -1.79 -8.86
N VAL A 92 14.49 -2.22 -7.62
CA VAL A 92 14.15 -3.62 -7.34
C VAL A 92 12.91 -4.05 -8.15
N GLY A 93 11.89 -3.20 -8.23
CA GLY A 93 10.69 -3.45 -9.02
C GLY A 93 10.98 -3.61 -10.52
N ARG A 94 11.81 -2.72 -11.10
CA ARG A 94 12.19 -2.79 -12.52
C ARG A 94 12.92 -4.09 -12.87
N GLU A 95 13.82 -4.55 -11.99
CA GLU A 95 14.47 -5.85 -12.17
C GLU A 95 13.46 -7.00 -12.17
N LYS A 96 12.48 -6.98 -11.26
CA LYS A 96 11.42 -8.01 -11.19
C LYS A 96 10.56 -8.00 -12.47
N ILE A 97 10.13 -6.82 -12.92
CA ILE A 97 9.34 -6.63 -14.15
C ILE A 97 10.10 -7.20 -15.36
N SER A 98 11.38 -6.86 -15.51
CA SER A 98 12.24 -7.36 -16.59
C SER A 98 12.36 -8.89 -16.56
N LYS A 99 12.66 -9.48 -15.39
CA LYS A 99 12.74 -10.95 -15.21
C LYS A 99 11.44 -11.67 -15.57
N MET A 100 10.28 -11.02 -15.32
CA MET A 100 8.96 -11.57 -15.63
C MET A 100 8.45 -11.22 -17.02
N LYS A 101 9.24 -10.49 -17.83
CA LYS A 101 8.90 -10.06 -19.20
C LYS A 101 7.60 -9.23 -19.27
N LEU A 102 7.38 -8.36 -18.29
CA LEU A 102 6.19 -7.52 -18.18
C LEU A 102 6.45 -6.06 -18.55
N SER A 103 7.60 -5.71 -19.12
CA SER A 103 7.99 -4.32 -19.44
C SER A 103 7.07 -3.63 -20.45
N GLU A 104 6.30 -4.38 -21.24
CA GLU A 104 5.31 -3.82 -22.15
C GLU A 104 3.99 -3.42 -21.48
N SER A 105 3.67 -4.06 -20.33
CA SER A 105 2.40 -3.83 -19.61
C SER A 105 2.58 -3.04 -18.31
N VAL A 106 3.79 -3.00 -17.73
CA VAL A 106 4.06 -2.36 -16.44
C VAL A 106 5.22 -1.39 -16.57
N SER A 107 4.99 -0.13 -16.22
CA SER A 107 6.00 0.92 -16.09
C SER A 107 6.10 1.42 -14.65
N LEU A 108 7.28 1.88 -14.25
CA LEU A 108 7.52 2.45 -12.92
C LEU A 108 8.13 3.83 -13.03
N GLU A 109 7.61 4.79 -12.26
CA GLU A 109 8.11 6.15 -12.22
C GLU A 109 8.19 6.69 -10.78
N THR A 110 9.14 7.57 -10.52
CA THR A 110 9.27 8.27 -9.25
C THR A 110 8.20 9.34 -9.14
N GLY A 111 7.46 9.36 -8.04
CA GLY A 111 6.41 10.35 -7.83
C GLY A 111 5.87 10.38 -6.41
N ASP A 112 5.19 11.47 -6.10
CA ASP A 112 4.58 11.72 -4.80
C ASP A 112 3.08 11.45 -4.86
N ALA A 113 2.59 10.54 -4.02
CA ALA A 113 1.16 10.23 -3.88
C ALA A 113 0.29 11.46 -3.57
N GLU A 114 0.88 12.52 -3.01
CA GLU A 114 0.21 13.77 -2.64
C GLU A 114 0.24 14.82 -3.76
N ASN A 115 0.91 14.54 -4.87
CA ASN A 115 1.02 15.43 -6.04
C ASN A 115 1.33 14.59 -7.30
N LEU A 116 0.32 13.89 -7.79
CA LEU A 116 0.43 12.98 -8.93
C LEU A 116 0.39 13.73 -10.26
N ASN A 117 1.37 13.49 -11.12
CA ASN A 117 1.46 14.11 -12.44
C ASN A 117 0.61 13.34 -13.48
N PHE A 118 -0.67 13.12 -13.17
CA PHE A 118 -1.63 12.49 -14.08
C PHE A 118 -2.85 13.37 -14.28
N LYS A 119 -3.50 13.21 -15.43
CA LYS A 119 -4.76 13.88 -15.76
C LYS A 119 -5.88 13.41 -14.85
N ASP A 120 -6.86 14.28 -14.62
CA ASP A 120 -8.10 13.93 -13.95
C ASP A 120 -8.84 12.84 -14.74
N ASN A 121 -9.56 11.98 -14.03
CA ASN A 121 -10.46 10.97 -14.62
C ASN A 121 -9.78 10.02 -15.64
N TYR A 122 -8.53 9.62 -15.39
CA TYR A 122 -7.76 8.83 -16.34
C TYR A 122 -7.73 7.33 -16.04
N PHE A 123 -7.64 6.92 -14.76
CA PHE A 123 -7.47 5.52 -14.38
C PHE A 123 -8.79 4.82 -14.08
N ASP A 124 -8.90 3.57 -14.54
CA ASP A 124 -10.02 2.68 -14.22
C ASP A 124 -9.86 2.06 -12.82
N LEU A 125 -8.61 1.85 -12.42
CA LEU A 125 -8.23 1.24 -11.14
C LEU A 125 -7.04 1.97 -10.54
N VAL A 126 -7.16 2.29 -9.25
CA VAL A 126 -6.04 2.74 -8.41
C VAL A 126 -5.87 1.74 -7.27
N THR A 127 -4.64 1.31 -7.02
CA THR A 127 -4.30 0.44 -5.89
C THR A 127 -3.29 1.11 -4.97
N ILE A 128 -3.39 0.84 -3.66
CA ILE A 128 -2.41 1.27 -2.67
C ILE A 128 -2.21 0.10 -1.69
N GLY A 129 -1.00 -0.46 -1.65
CA GLY A 129 -0.69 -1.58 -0.77
C GLY A 129 0.27 -1.20 0.35
N PHE A 130 -0.19 -1.11 1.60
CA PHE A 130 0.61 -0.78 2.78
C PHE A 130 1.31 0.59 2.72
N GLY A 131 0.77 1.50 1.90
CA GLY A 131 1.35 2.81 1.60
C GLY A 131 0.68 3.97 2.31
N VAL A 132 -0.66 3.97 2.45
CA VAL A 132 -1.43 5.17 2.87
C VAL A 132 -1.03 5.70 4.27
N ARG A 133 -0.62 4.83 5.20
CA ARG A 133 -0.19 5.26 6.54
C ARG A 133 1.11 6.06 6.51
N ASN A 134 1.88 5.95 5.44
CA ASN A 134 3.16 6.62 5.25
C ASN A 134 3.02 8.01 4.60
N PHE A 135 1.86 8.36 4.05
CA PHE A 135 1.62 9.69 3.49
C PHE A 135 1.88 10.77 4.55
N GLN A 136 2.44 11.89 4.13
CA GLN A 136 2.63 13.05 4.99
C GLN A 136 1.28 13.71 5.28
N ASP A 137 0.49 13.90 4.24
CA ASP A 137 -0.90 14.35 4.31
C ASP A 137 -1.82 13.29 3.71
N LEU A 138 -2.47 12.51 4.59
CA LEU A 138 -3.38 11.44 4.18
C LEU A 138 -4.54 11.94 3.33
N GLN A 139 -5.12 13.10 3.69
CA GLN A 139 -6.25 13.68 2.97
C GLN A 139 -5.86 14.10 1.56
N LYS A 140 -4.67 14.69 1.42
CA LYS A 140 -4.14 15.13 0.12
C LYS A 140 -3.89 13.95 -0.81
N GLY A 141 -3.21 12.90 -0.34
CA GLY A 141 -2.97 11.70 -1.14
C GLY A 141 -4.25 10.95 -1.54
N LEU A 142 -5.25 10.89 -0.63
CA LEU A 142 -6.54 10.30 -0.96
C LEU A 142 -7.34 11.16 -1.95
N LYS A 143 -7.27 12.51 -1.88
CA LYS A 143 -7.88 13.42 -2.86
C LYS A 143 -7.24 13.28 -4.24
N GLU A 144 -5.91 13.14 -4.32
CA GLU A 144 -5.22 12.86 -5.57
C GLU A 144 -5.68 11.52 -6.16
N SER A 145 -5.74 10.45 -5.33
CA SER A 145 -6.27 9.16 -5.75
C SER A 145 -7.72 9.24 -6.27
N PHE A 146 -8.53 10.12 -5.68
CA PHE A 146 -9.90 10.38 -6.13
C PHE A 146 -9.93 11.15 -7.46
N ARG A 147 -9.10 12.20 -7.60
CA ARG A 147 -9.04 13.07 -8.78
C ARG A 147 -8.69 12.31 -10.06
N ILE A 148 -7.72 11.41 -9.98
CA ILE A 148 -7.21 10.69 -11.15
C ILE A 148 -8.08 9.51 -11.59
N LEU A 149 -9.00 9.03 -10.73
CA LEU A 149 -9.94 7.97 -11.07
C LEU A 149 -11.04 8.49 -11.98
N ASN A 150 -11.36 7.72 -13.04
CA ASN A 150 -12.52 8.02 -13.86
C ASN A 150 -13.85 7.75 -13.12
N GLU A 151 -14.96 8.22 -13.66
CA GLU A 151 -16.27 8.16 -13.00
C GLU A 151 -16.70 6.75 -12.57
N LYS A 152 -16.27 5.70 -13.29
CA LYS A 152 -16.52 4.29 -12.97
C LYS A 152 -15.33 3.62 -12.28
N GLY A 153 -14.30 4.39 -11.96
CA GLY A 153 -13.05 3.91 -11.38
C GLY A 153 -13.22 3.37 -9.96
N THR A 154 -12.30 2.49 -9.61
CA THR A 154 -12.27 1.84 -8.31
C THR A 154 -10.92 2.09 -7.63
N LEU A 155 -10.96 2.53 -6.36
CA LEU A 155 -9.79 2.54 -5.49
C LEU A 155 -9.79 1.28 -4.62
N ILE A 156 -8.68 0.54 -4.61
CA ILE A 156 -8.47 -0.60 -3.72
C ILE A 156 -7.29 -0.30 -2.82
N ILE A 157 -7.52 -0.27 -1.51
CA ILE A 157 -6.46 -0.08 -0.52
C ILE A 157 -6.32 -1.36 0.30
N LEU A 158 -5.11 -1.87 0.39
CA LEU A 158 -4.72 -2.90 1.35
C LEU A 158 -3.85 -2.25 2.42
N GLU A 159 -4.29 -2.30 3.68
CA GLU A 159 -3.52 -1.71 4.78
C GLU A 159 -3.56 -2.59 6.03
N THR A 160 -2.54 -2.45 6.87
CA THR A 160 -2.50 -3.08 8.18
C THR A 160 -3.63 -2.58 9.06
N SER A 161 -4.11 -3.44 9.92
CA SER A 161 -5.17 -3.12 10.90
C SER A 161 -4.88 -3.80 12.22
N VAL A 162 -5.53 -3.32 13.27
CA VAL A 162 -5.51 -3.94 14.59
C VAL A 162 -6.81 -4.74 14.75
N PRO A 163 -6.75 -6.03 15.12
CA PRO A 163 -7.94 -6.84 15.37
C PRO A 163 -8.90 -6.19 16.39
N GLU A 164 -10.20 -6.17 16.08
CA GLU A 164 -11.23 -5.66 17.00
C GLU A 164 -11.55 -6.65 18.12
N ASN A 165 -11.48 -7.96 17.84
CA ASN A 165 -11.68 -9.01 18.83
C ASN A 165 -10.57 -8.97 19.89
N LYS A 166 -10.93 -8.90 21.17
CA LYS A 166 -9.99 -8.76 22.28
C LYS A 166 -8.92 -9.87 22.35
N ILE A 167 -9.34 -11.12 22.09
CA ILE A 167 -8.43 -12.28 22.13
C ILE A 167 -7.43 -12.18 20.98
N MET A 168 -7.93 -11.93 19.76
CA MET A 168 -7.07 -11.77 18.58
C MET A 168 -6.15 -10.55 18.71
N LYS A 169 -6.62 -9.47 19.32
CA LYS A 169 -5.80 -8.28 19.62
C LYS A 169 -4.67 -8.61 20.59
N LEU A 170 -4.90 -9.45 21.60
CA LEU A 170 -3.85 -9.90 22.52
C LEU A 170 -2.78 -10.71 21.77
N PHE A 171 -3.18 -11.71 20.96
CA PHE A 171 -2.23 -12.48 20.17
C PHE A 171 -1.46 -11.61 19.16
N TYR A 172 -2.14 -10.69 18.49
CA TYR A 172 -1.52 -9.71 17.59
C TYR A 172 -0.49 -8.85 18.33
N SER A 173 -0.83 -8.34 19.52
CA SER A 173 0.07 -7.52 20.33
C SER A 173 1.32 -8.30 20.78
N ILE A 174 1.17 -9.55 21.21
CA ILE A 174 2.31 -10.41 21.56
C ILE A 174 3.18 -10.61 20.32
N PHE A 175 2.58 -10.99 19.20
CA PHE A 175 3.28 -11.22 17.94
C PHE A 175 4.07 -9.99 17.45
N THR A 176 3.43 -8.83 17.44
CA THR A 176 4.06 -7.58 16.96
C THR A 176 5.15 -7.07 17.89
N ARG A 177 5.05 -7.32 19.20
CA ARG A 177 6.00 -6.84 20.20
C ARG A 177 7.15 -7.83 20.49
N THR A 178 7.02 -9.09 20.09
CA THR A 178 8.05 -10.11 20.32
C THR A 178 8.67 -10.63 19.02
N TYR A 179 7.84 -11.26 18.17
CA TYR A 179 8.32 -11.93 16.97
C TYR A 179 8.87 -10.95 15.92
N ILE A 180 8.15 -9.87 15.61
CA ILE A 180 8.58 -8.94 14.56
C ILE A 180 9.89 -8.22 14.93
N PRO A 181 10.08 -7.67 16.15
CA PRO A 181 11.36 -7.08 16.54
C PRO A 181 12.52 -8.08 16.54
N LEU A 182 12.26 -9.35 16.92
CA LEU A 182 13.28 -10.41 16.86
C LEU A 182 13.72 -10.67 15.42
N MET A 183 12.76 -10.83 14.50
CA MET A 183 13.07 -11.05 13.08
C MET A 183 13.75 -9.82 12.46
N ALA A 184 13.33 -8.61 12.80
CA ALA A 184 13.99 -7.39 12.35
C ALA A 184 15.47 -7.35 12.80
N ARG A 185 15.77 -7.72 14.05
CA ARG A 185 17.17 -7.79 14.55
C ARG A 185 18.03 -8.83 13.83
N LEU A 186 17.44 -9.94 13.42
CA LEU A 186 18.18 -11.03 12.77
C LEU A 186 18.41 -10.80 11.28
N PHE A 187 17.50 -10.13 10.59
CA PHE A 187 17.46 -10.08 9.13
C PHE A 187 17.48 -8.65 8.54
N SER A 188 17.34 -7.59 9.37
CA SER A 188 17.37 -6.21 8.86
C SER A 188 18.64 -5.47 9.27
N LYS A 189 19.11 -4.62 8.37
CA LYS A 189 20.18 -3.64 8.65
C LYS A 189 19.66 -2.38 9.35
N ASP A 190 18.36 -2.11 9.30
CA ASP A 190 17.73 -0.92 9.89
C ASP A 190 16.55 -1.29 10.80
N ILE A 191 16.85 -1.57 12.06
CA ILE A 191 15.86 -1.90 13.09
C ILE A 191 14.89 -0.73 13.31
N SER A 192 15.35 0.52 13.14
CA SER A 192 14.52 1.71 13.37
C SER A 192 13.38 1.82 12.38
N ALA A 193 13.62 1.41 11.12
CA ALA A 193 12.60 1.33 10.09
C ALA A 193 11.46 0.39 10.50
N TYR A 194 11.76 -0.79 11.02
CA TYR A 194 10.73 -1.74 11.43
C TYR A 194 9.98 -1.32 12.68
N ASN A 195 10.63 -0.64 13.63
CA ASN A 195 9.94 -0.01 14.75
C ASN A 195 8.94 1.05 14.27
N TYR A 196 9.32 1.87 13.29
CA TYR A 196 8.39 2.82 12.68
C TYR A 196 7.23 2.12 11.97
N LEU A 197 7.49 1.07 11.19
CA LEU A 197 6.45 0.33 10.49
C LEU A 197 5.42 -0.27 11.46
N LEU A 198 5.86 -0.79 12.60
CA LEU A 198 4.97 -1.30 13.65
C LEU A 198 4.14 -0.18 14.30
N ASN A 199 4.82 0.86 14.77
CA ASN A 199 4.17 1.97 15.45
C ASN A 199 3.18 2.71 14.52
N SER A 200 3.53 2.87 13.25
CA SER A 200 2.65 3.50 12.26
C SER A 200 1.41 2.64 11.97
N ALA A 201 1.55 1.30 11.97
CA ALA A 201 0.43 0.37 11.81
C ALA A 201 -0.53 0.42 13.00
N GLU A 202 -0.02 0.48 14.24
CA GLU A 202 -0.86 0.60 15.45
C GLU A 202 -1.58 1.96 15.54
N ALA A 203 -0.93 3.04 15.08
CA ALA A 203 -1.47 4.40 15.16
C ALA A 203 -2.43 4.75 14.01
N PHE A 204 -2.44 3.99 12.91
CA PHE A 204 -3.24 4.29 11.74
C PHE A 204 -4.72 3.95 11.98
N PRO A 205 -5.66 4.84 11.61
CA PRO A 205 -7.09 4.52 11.70
C PRO A 205 -7.43 3.33 10.81
N CYS A 206 -8.14 2.34 11.33
CA CYS A 206 -8.52 1.15 10.56
C CYS A 206 -10.03 0.88 10.64
N GLY A 207 -10.52 -0.11 9.89
CA GLY A 207 -11.90 -0.51 9.88
C GLY A 207 -12.84 0.64 9.52
N GLN A 208 -13.88 0.84 10.33
CA GLN A 208 -14.89 1.89 10.11
C GLN A 208 -14.31 3.31 10.24
N ALA A 209 -13.28 3.52 11.08
CA ALA A 209 -12.67 4.83 11.24
C ALA A 209 -12.00 5.29 9.93
N PHE A 210 -11.23 4.43 9.28
CA PHE A 210 -10.65 4.74 7.97
C PHE A 210 -11.72 4.81 6.87
N GLY A 211 -12.76 3.96 6.94
CA GLY A 211 -13.91 4.02 6.05
C GLY A 211 -14.62 5.38 6.06
N LYS A 212 -14.74 6.03 7.23
CA LYS A 212 -15.29 7.39 7.34
C LYS A 212 -14.39 8.43 6.65
N ILE A 213 -13.07 8.30 6.77
CA ILE A 213 -12.11 9.17 6.09
C ILE A 213 -12.26 9.04 4.56
N LEU A 214 -12.34 7.81 4.04
CA LEU A 214 -12.55 7.57 2.61
C LEU A 214 -13.85 8.19 2.10
N LYS A 215 -14.95 8.08 2.87
CA LYS A 215 -16.21 8.73 2.54
C LYS A 215 -16.12 10.25 2.55
N SER A 216 -15.37 10.85 3.49
CA SER A 216 -15.19 12.31 3.55
C SER A 216 -14.38 12.88 2.38
N VAL A 217 -13.58 12.06 1.71
CA VAL A 217 -12.87 12.42 0.46
C VAL A 217 -13.82 12.49 -0.74
N GLY A 218 -14.94 11.75 -0.71
CA GLY A 218 -15.94 11.74 -1.78
C GLY A 218 -16.36 10.36 -2.27
N PHE A 219 -15.70 9.27 -1.82
CA PHE A 219 -16.10 7.91 -2.22
C PHE A 219 -17.49 7.57 -1.70
N LYS A 220 -18.40 7.20 -2.61
CA LYS A 220 -19.83 6.96 -2.29
C LYS A 220 -20.04 5.61 -1.62
N LYS A 221 -19.33 4.57 -2.06
CA LYS A 221 -19.40 3.23 -1.51
C LYS A 221 -18.03 2.77 -1.05
N VAL A 222 -17.91 2.38 0.21
CA VAL A 222 -16.69 1.85 0.80
C VAL A 222 -17.00 0.49 1.40
N GLN A 223 -16.48 -0.57 0.79
CA GLN A 223 -16.54 -1.93 1.32
C GLN A 223 -15.28 -2.18 2.16
N ILE A 224 -15.48 -2.72 3.36
CA ILE A 224 -14.41 -2.98 4.34
C ILE A 224 -14.30 -4.49 4.51
N ASN A 225 -13.19 -5.09 4.08
CA ASN A 225 -12.98 -6.53 4.06
C ASN A 225 -11.77 -6.93 4.92
N PRO A 226 -11.96 -7.20 6.23
CA PRO A 226 -10.88 -7.64 7.11
C PRO A 226 -10.28 -8.97 6.63
N LYS A 227 -8.97 -9.13 6.81
CA LYS A 227 -8.19 -10.33 6.51
C LYS A 227 -7.46 -10.80 7.76
N LEU A 228 -7.19 -12.10 7.84
CA LEU A 228 -6.44 -12.73 8.92
C LEU A 228 -6.82 -12.18 10.31
N PHE A 229 -8.09 -12.45 10.71
CA PHE A 229 -8.65 -11.99 11.99
C PHE A 229 -8.61 -10.47 12.22
N GLY A 230 -8.48 -9.66 11.15
CA GLY A 230 -8.44 -8.21 11.22
C GLY A 230 -7.03 -7.61 11.34
N SER A 231 -5.97 -8.38 11.10
CA SER A 231 -4.58 -7.85 11.07
C SER A 231 -4.25 -7.05 9.81
N SER A 232 -5.07 -7.16 8.77
CA SER A 232 -5.06 -6.35 7.57
C SER A 232 -6.48 -6.17 7.05
N THR A 233 -6.73 -5.10 6.30
CA THR A 233 -8.03 -4.82 5.71
C THR A 233 -7.88 -4.39 4.26
N ILE A 234 -8.74 -4.93 3.39
CA ILE A 234 -8.91 -4.48 2.01
C ILE A 234 -10.14 -3.56 1.97
N TYR A 235 -9.92 -2.32 1.56
CA TYR A 235 -10.97 -1.33 1.30
C TYR A 235 -11.19 -1.24 -0.20
N ILE A 236 -12.46 -1.35 -0.65
CA ILE A 236 -12.85 -1.18 -2.05
C ILE A 236 -13.77 0.04 -2.09
N CYS A 237 -13.32 1.07 -2.78
CA CYS A 237 -13.97 2.38 -2.82
C CYS A 237 -14.44 2.69 -4.23
N LEU A 238 -15.72 3.04 -4.37
CA LEU A 238 -16.33 3.42 -5.64
C LEU A 238 -16.73 4.89 -5.59
N LEU A 239 -16.55 5.60 -6.74
CA LEU A 239 -16.99 6.98 -6.90
C LEU A 239 -18.51 7.09 -7.04
N TYR A 240 -19.17 6.02 -7.46
CA TYR A 240 -20.61 5.98 -7.71
C TYR A 240 -21.29 4.92 -6.82
N THR A 241 -22.58 5.09 -6.63
CA THR A 241 -23.47 4.03 -6.13
C THR A 241 -23.96 3.26 -7.34
N SER A 242 -23.54 1.98 -7.47
CA SER A 242 -24.18 1.11 -8.49
C SER A 242 -25.71 1.16 -8.31
N PRO A 243 -26.48 1.24 -9.39
CA PRO A 243 -27.92 1.09 -9.32
C PRO A 243 -28.32 -0.24 -8.69
#